data_8f8593d8a02550db342fa9e90ede279a
#
_entry.id   8f8593d8a02550db342fa9e90ede279a
#
_cell.length_a   1.000
_cell.length_b   1.000
_cell.length_c   1.000
_cell.angle_alpha   90.00
_cell.angle_beta   90.00
_cell.angle_gamma   90.00
#
_symmetry.space_group_name_H-M   'P 1'
#
loop_
_entity.id
_entity.type
_entity.pdbx_description
1 polymer ?
#
loop_
_entity_poly.entity_id
_entity_poly.type
_entity_poly.pdbx_seq_one_letter_code
_entity_poly.pdbx_strand_id
1 'polypeptide(L)'
;SILNIGAMSYGALSKPAIQALNEGAGIGGFAHNTGEGGISPYHLKGGDLIWQIGTGYFGCRNEKGNFDADLFKLNAHRPEVKMIELKLSQGAKPGHGGILPAAKNTLEISEIRNVPVNTTIASPPGHLAFINAEGMLLFIERLRSLSGGKPVGFKLCIGDKKEFHQICYY
;
A
#
# COMPACT_ATOMS: atom_id res chain seq x y z
N SER A 1 0.24 14.77 11.84
CA SER A 1 0.82 14.19 13.07
C SER A 1 2.26 13.78 12.84
N ILE A 2 3.11 13.91 13.86
CA ILE A 2 4.51 13.44 13.84
C ILE A 2 4.55 11.92 14.07
N LEU A 3 3.63 11.40 14.88
CA LEU A 3 3.50 9.98 15.17
C LEU A 3 2.44 9.35 14.25
N ASN A 4 2.77 8.23 13.63
CA ASN A 4 1.84 7.42 12.86
C ASN A 4 2.13 5.94 13.10
N ILE A 5 1.10 5.09 12.98
CA ILE A 5 1.27 3.64 13.05
C ILE A 5 1.88 3.16 11.72
N GLY A 6 2.98 2.41 11.81
CA GLY A 6 3.65 1.82 10.65
C GLY A 6 2.77 0.86 9.85
N ALA A 7 3.27 0.46 8.68
CA ALA A 7 2.54 -0.37 7.73
C ALA A 7 2.16 -1.74 8.30
N MET A 8 0.86 -1.95 8.52
CA MET A 8 0.29 -3.18 9.10
C MET A 8 -0.86 -3.68 8.22
N SER A 9 -0.61 -4.73 7.43
CA SER A 9 -1.62 -5.27 6.52
C SER A 9 -2.49 -6.34 7.17
N TYR A 10 -3.78 -6.35 6.81
CA TYR A 10 -4.64 -7.49 7.11
C TYR A 10 -4.22 -8.70 6.27
N GLY A 11 -4.06 -9.84 6.93
CA GLY A 11 -3.46 -11.05 6.38
C GLY A 11 -2.01 -11.28 6.84
N ALA A 12 -1.22 -10.21 7.05
CA ALA A 12 0.01 -10.30 7.86
C ALA A 12 -0.32 -10.29 9.35
N LEU A 13 -1.24 -9.41 9.77
CA LEU A 13 -1.78 -9.35 11.13
C LEU A 13 -3.25 -9.82 11.16
N SER A 14 -3.73 -10.17 12.35
CA SER A 14 -5.10 -10.60 12.61
C SER A 14 -6.10 -9.43 12.60
N LYS A 15 -7.39 -9.76 12.44
CA LYS A 15 -8.50 -8.79 12.53
C LYS A 15 -8.45 -7.94 13.81
N PRO A 16 -8.36 -8.52 15.02
CA PRO A 16 -8.32 -7.74 16.26
C PRO A 16 -7.11 -6.82 16.34
N ALA A 17 -5.95 -7.25 15.81
CA ALA A 17 -4.75 -6.43 15.83
C ALA A 17 -4.91 -5.18 14.95
N ILE A 18 -5.38 -5.35 13.70
CA ILE A 18 -5.62 -4.22 12.79
C ILE A 18 -6.68 -3.28 13.34
N GLN A 19 -7.78 -3.82 13.89
CA GLN A 19 -8.85 -3.04 14.48
C GLN A 19 -8.36 -2.21 15.67
N ALA A 20 -7.66 -2.81 16.62
CA ALA A 20 -7.13 -2.11 17.78
C ALA A 20 -6.14 -1.00 17.40
N LEU A 21 -5.29 -1.25 16.40
CA LEU A 21 -4.37 -0.24 15.89
C LEU A 21 -5.11 0.94 15.25
N ASN A 22 -6.15 0.68 14.45
CA ASN A 22 -6.89 1.76 13.80
C ASN A 22 -7.77 2.54 14.79
N GLU A 23 -8.41 1.88 15.75
CA GLU A 23 -9.14 2.53 16.85
C GLU A 23 -8.19 3.39 17.69
N GLY A 24 -7.00 2.85 18.04
CA GLY A 24 -5.97 3.61 18.74
C GLY A 24 -5.48 4.83 17.97
N ALA A 25 -5.35 4.72 16.65
CA ALA A 25 -5.02 5.86 15.77
C ALA A 25 -6.11 6.94 15.83
N GLY A 26 -7.38 6.54 15.79
CA GLY A 26 -8.53 7.46 15.94
C GLY A 26 -8.53 8.19 17.27
N ILE A 27 -8.33 7.46 18.38
CA ILE A 27 -8.25 8.04 19.73
C ILE A 27 -7.07 9.02 19.85
N GLY A 28 -5.91 8.64 19.29
CA GLY A 28 -4.68 9.43 19.37
C GLY A 28 -4.58 10.58 18.36
N GLY A 29 -5.50 10.68 17.40
CA GLY A 29 -5.48 11.73 16.36
C GLY A 29 -4.30 11.63 15.40
N PHE A 30 -3.86 10.41 15.06
CA PHE A 30 -2.80 10.14 14.10
C PHE A 30 -3.22 9.08 13.06
N ALA A 31 -2.39 8.87 12.03
CA ALA A 31 -2.73 7.96 10.96
C ALA A 31 -2.21 6.53 11.20
N HIS A 32 -2.93 5.57 10.61
CA HIS A 32 -2.55 4.16 10.51
C HIS A 32 -2.20 3.83 9.04
N ASN A 33 -0.98 3.37 8.80
CA ASN A 33 -0.58 2.91 7.46
C ASN A 33 -1.11 1.49 7.24
N THR A 34 -1.87 1.30 6.15
CA THR A 34 -2.56 0.04 5.85
C THR A 34 -1.65 -1.14 5.55
N GLY A 35 -0.37 -0.89 5.25
CA GLY A 35 0.45 -1.89 4.58
C GLY A 35 -0.05 -2.20 3.17
N GLU A 36 0.66 -3.05 2.45
CA GLU A 36 0.44 -3.33 1.02
C GLU A 36 -0.72 -4.28 0.71
N GLY A 37 -1.49 -4.71 1.71
CA GLY A 37 -2.56 -5.70 1.54
C GLY A 37 -3.92 -5.16 1.08
N GLY A 38 -4.01 -3.87 0.75
CA GLY A 38 -5.27 -3.17 0.50
C GLY A 38 -5.91 -2.64 1.79
N ILE A 39 -7.06 -1.98 1.64
CA ILE A 39 -7.83 -1.43 2.77
C ILE A 39 -8.86 -2.48 3.19
N SER A 40 -8.74 -3.01 4.40
CA SER A 40 -9.73 -3.91 4.98
C SER A 40 -10.78 -3.16 5.82
N PRO A 41 -11.95 -3.78 6.11
CA PRO A 41 -12.94 -3.21 7.03
C PRO A 41 -12.39 -2.92 8.43
N TYR A 42 -11.29 -3.60 8.80
CA TYR A 42 -10.63 -3.44 10.10
C TYR A 42 -9.72 -2.21 10.16
N HIS A 43 -9.32 -1.67 9.01
CA HIS A 43 -8.64 -0.37 8.89
C HIS A 43 -9.61 0.82 8.97
N LEU A 44 -10.92 0.60 8.98
CA LEU A 44 -11.95 1.63 8.96
C LEU A 44 -12.66 1.72 10.31
N LYS A 45 -11.89 1.97 11.39
CA LYS A 45 -12.38 2.01 12.77
C LYS A 45 -12.18 3.37 13.44
N GLY A 46 -12.11 4.44 12.64
CA GLY A 46 -12.08 5.82 13.11
C GLY A 46 -10.72 6.52 12.99
N GLY A 47 -9.63 5.77 12.74
CA GLY A 47 -8.32 6.37 12.48
C GLY A 47 -8.15 6.80 11.02
N ASP A 48 -7.45 7.91 10.81
CA ASP A 48 -7.00 8.33 9.48
C ASP A 48 -6.07 7.29 8.87
N LEU A 49 -6.08 7.16 7.53
CA LEU A 49 -5.28 6.17 6.82
C LEU A 49 -4.20 6.80 5.95
N ILE A 50 -3.02 6.18 5.99
CA ILE A 50 -2.03 6.23 4.92
C ILE A 50 -2.22 4.94 4.11
N TRP A 51 -2.80 5.03 2.91
CA TRP A 51 -2.98 3.85 2.07
C TRP A 51 -1.70 3.49 1.33
N GLN A 52 -1.11 2.35 1.68
CA GLN A 52 0.11 1.87 1.06
C GLN A 52 -0.19 1.01 -0.17
N ILE A 53 0.45 1.34 -1.28
CA ILE A 53 0.37 0.61 -2.55
C ILE A 53 1.71 -0.08 -2.80
N GLY A 54 1.71 -1.40 -2.75
CA GLY A 54 2.87 -2.23 -3.10
C GLY A 54 2.85 -2.68 -4.56
N THR A 55 3.85 -3.46 -4.94
CA THR A 55 4.03 -3.97 -6.30
C THR A 55 2.92 -4.92 -6.77
N GLY A 56 2.11 -5.46 -5.85
CA GLY A 56 0.94 -6.27 -6.16
C GLY A 56 -0.33 -5.45 -6.44
N TYR A 57 -0.32 -4.13 -6.24
CA TYR A 57 -1.45 -3.21 -6.44
C TYR A 57 -2.74 -3.63 -5.72
N PHE A 58 -2.66 -4.32 -4.59
CA PHE A 58 -3.85 -4.79 -3.86
C PHE A 58 -4.76 -3.62 -3.46
N GLY A 59 -6.06 -3.78 -3.78
CA GLY A 59 -7.05 -2.72 -3.65
C GLY A 59 -7.18 -1.79 -4.86
N CYS A 60 -6.23 -1.82 -5.80
CA CYS A 60 -6.29 -1.07 -7.07
C CYS A 60 -5.69 -1.85 -8.25
N ARG A 61 -5.85 -3.17 -8.26
CA ARG A 61 -5.40 -4.03 -9.35
C ARG A 61 -6.56 -4.57 -10.18
N ASN A 62 -6.33 -4.69 -11.48
CA ASN A 62 -7.24 -5.42 -12.36
C ASN A 62 -6.99 -6.95 -12.30
N GLU A 63 -7.79 -7.74 -13.02
CA GLU A 63 -7.68 -9.20 -13.08
C GLU A 63 -6.31 -9.69 -13.59
N LYS A 64 -5.62 -8.89 -14.40
CA LYS A 64 -4.27 -9.19 -14.91
C LYS A 64 -3.17 -8.82 -13.92
N GLY A 65 -3.51 -8.24 -12.77
CA GLY A 65 -2.56 -7.83 -11.74
C GLY A 65 -1.92 -6.47 -11.97
N ASN A 66 -2.35 -5.71 -12.96
CA ASN A 66 -1.85 -4.37 -13.25
C ASN A 66 -2.61 -3.30 -12.45
N PHE A 67 -2.00 -2.12 -12.32
CA PHE A 67 -2.64 -0.95 -11.74
C PHE A 67 -3.90 -0.57 -12.53
N ASP A 68 -4.99 -0.35 -11.80
CA ASP A 68 -6.28 0.09 -12.31
C ASP A 68 -6.63 1.47 -11.72
N ALA A 69 -6.79 2.46 -12.60
CA ALA A 69 -7.01 3.84 -12.20
C ALA A 69 -8.39 4.08 -11.56
N ASP A 70 -9.42 3.34 -11.98
CA ASP A 70 -10.78 3.54 -11.46
C ASP A 70 -10.94 2.87 -10.10
N LEU A 71 -10.39 1.68 -9.91
CA LEU A 71 -10.30 1.04 -8.59
C LEU A 71 -9.44 1.86 -7.63
N PHE A 72 -8.35 2.48 -8.14
CA PHE A 72 -7.55 3.39 -7.34
C PHE A 72 -8.36 4.60 -6.89
N LYS A 73 -9.04 5.31 -7.80
CA LYS A 73 -9.89 6.45 -7.47
C LYS A 73 -10.93 6.11 -6.41
N LEU A 74 -11.63 4.97 -6.58
CA LEU A 74 -12.65 4.51 -5.64
C LEU A 74 -12.13 4.44 -4.20
N ASN A 75 -10.95 3.87 -4.00
CA ASN A 75 -10.35 3.73 -2.68
C ASN A 75 -9.63 5.01 -2.21
N ALA A 76 -8.96 5.73 -3.10
CA ALA A 76 -8.25 6.95 -2.78
C ALA A 76 -9.18 8.10 -2.32
N HIS A 77 -10.44 8.13 -2.80
CA HIS A 77 -11.42 9.16 -2.40
C HIS A 77 -12.15 8.85 -1.09
N ARG A 78 -11.90 7.71 -0.45
CA ARG A 78 -12.45 7.44 0.89
C ARG A 78 -12.06 8.56 1.86
N PRO A 79 -12.97 9.03 2.72
CA PRO A 79 -12.71 10.13 3.65
C PRO A 79 -11.61 9.80 4.67
N GLU A 80 -11.44 8.53 5.02
CA GLU A 80 -10.39 8.07 5.94
C GLU A 80 -8.99 8.14 5.33
N VAL A 81 -8.85 8.00 4.00
CA VAL A 81 -7.56 8.03 3.31
C VAL A 81 -7.06 9.47 3.21
N LYS A 82 -6.02 9.80 3.95
CA LYS A 82 -5.42 11.15 3.98
C LYS A 82 -4.15 11.26 3.15
N MET A 83 -3.48 10.15 2.92
CA MET A 83 -2.23 10.08 2.19
C MET A 83 -2.11 8.75 1.45
N ILE A 84 -1.40 8.75 0.34
CA ILE A 84 -1.00 7.55 -0.41
C ILE A 84 0.51 7.32 -0.20
N GLU A 85 0.92 6.09 0.04
CA GLU A 85 2.34 5.72 0.11
C GLU A 85 2.65 4.65 -0.93
N LEU A 86 3.52 4.96 -1.90
CA LEU A 86 4.00 4.01 -2.89
C LEU A 86 5.17 3.21 -2.30
N LYS A 87 4.99 1.90 -2.07
CA LYS A 87 6.04 1.05 -1.52
C LYS A 87 6.87 0.43 -2.64
N LEU A 88 8.14 0.81 -2.72
CA LEU A 88 9.12 0.26 -3.66
C LEU A 88 9.81 -0.99 -3.10
N SER A 89 10.24 -0.91 -1.83
CA SER A 89 10.97 -1.99 -1.16
C SER A 89 10.86 -1.88 0.37
N GLN A 90 11.45 -2.82 1.07
CA GLN A 90 11.56 -2.82 2.54
C GLN A 90 12.91 -3.37 2.99
N GLY A 91 13.43 -2.88 4.13
CA GLY A 91 14.75 -3.25 4.65
C GLY A 91 14.94 -4.74 4.94
N ALA A 92 13.90 -5.44 5.40
CA ALA A 92 13.97 -6.85 5.74
C ALA A 92 14.19 -7.78 4.51
N LYS A 93 13.74 -7.36 3.32
CA LYS A 93 13.88 -8.10 2.05
C LYS A 93 13.83 -7.13 0.86
N PRO A 94 14.90 -6.39 0.58
CA PRO A 94 14.90 -5.29 -0.37
C PRO A 94 14.66 -5.71 -1.83
N GLY A 95 15.06 -6.92 -2.22
CA GLY A 95 14.93 -7.44 -3.58
C GLY A 95 13.73 -8.35 -3.83
N HIS A 96 12.82 -8.48 -2.87
CA HIS A 96 11.69 -9.41 -2.98
C HIS A 96 10.36 -8.72 -2.70
N GLY A 97 9.31 -9.11 -3.45
CA GLY A 97 7.93 -8.75 -3.16
C GLY A 97 7.37 -9.48 -1.93
N GLY A 98 6.16 -9.09 -1.51
CA GLY A 98 5.43 -9.78 -0.45
C GLY A 98 4.96 -11.17 -0.90
N ILE A 99 4.87 -12.11 0.05
CA ILE A 99 4.30 -13.44 -0.17
C ILE A 99 3.17 -13.65 0.83
N LEU A 100 1.99 -14.03 0.33
CA LEU A 100 0.87 -14.51 1.12
C LEU A 100 0.67 -16.00 0.83
N PRO A 101 0.94 -16.89 1.79
CA PRO A 101 0.71 -18.31 1.61
C PRO A 101 -0.77 -18.65 1.37
N ALA A 102 -1.05 -19.67 0.56
CA ALA A 102 -2.40 -20.14 0.26
C ALA A 102 -3.27 -20.38 1.52
N ALA A 103 -2.69 -20.97 2.57
CA ALA A 103 -3.39 -21.23 3.83
C ALA A 103 -3.87 -19.97 4.57
N LYS A 104 -3.28 -18.78 4.28
CA LYS A 104 -3.70 -17.49 4.83
C LYS A 104 -4.59 -16.70 3.89
N ASN A 105 -4.69 -17.11 2.62
CA ASN A 105 -5.47 -16.42 1.60
C ASN A 105 -6.94 -16.90 1.64
N THR A 106 -7.64 -16.45 2.69
CA THR A 106 -9.08 -16.72 2.88
C THR A 106 -9.92 -15.98 1.84
N LEU A 107 -11.22 -16.33 1.74
CA LEU A 107 -12.16 -15.64 0.85
C LEU A 107 -12.15 -14.11 1.08
N GLU A 108 -12.24 -13.68 2.34
CA GLU A 108 -12.23 -12.27 2.70
C GLU A 108 -10.94 -11.54 2.25
N ILE A 109 -9.78 -12.18 2.44
CA ILE A 109 -8.50 -11.61 2.00
C ILE A 109 -8.40 -11.59 0.47
N SER A 110 -8.90 -12.62 -0.20
CA SER A 110 -8.91 -12.70 -1.67
C SER A 110 -9.75 -11.59 -2.29
N GLU A 111 -10.92 -11.29 -1.72
CA GLU A 111 -11.78 -10.19 -2.15
C GLU A 111 -11.10 -8.82 -1.96
N ILE A 112 -10.50 -8.56 -0.78
CA ILE A 112 -9.79 -7.30 -0.48
C ILE A 112 -8.61 -7.08 -1.43
N ARG A 113 -7.90 -8.17 -1.78
CA ARG A 113 -6.70 -8.11 -2.63
C ARG A 113 -6.99 -8.27 -4.12
N ASN A 114 -8.20 -8.63 -4.49
CA ASN A 114 -8.60 -8.99 -5.85
C ASN A 114 -7.67 -10.08 -6.44
N VAL A 115 -7.65 -11.24 -5.77
CA VAL A 115 -6.81 -12.39 -6.13
C VAL A 115 -7.62 -13.71 -5.99
N PRO A 116 -7.23 -14.80 -6.66
CA PRO A 116 -7.88 -16.09 -6.46
C PRO A 116 -7.75 -16.60 -5.02
N VAL A 117 -8.84 -17.13 -4.46
CA VAL A 117 -8.86 -17.69 -3.09
C VAL A 117 -8.01 -18.96 -2.99
N ASN A 118 -7.50 -19.28 -1.80
CA ASN A 118 -6.71 -20.48 -1.51
C ASN A 118 -5.49 -20.70 -2.41
N THR A 119 -4.94 -19.61 -2.97
CA THR A 119 -3.71 -19.63 -3.77
C THR A 119 -2.60 -18.85 -3.07
N THR A 120 -1.35 -19.29 -3.26
CA THR A 120 -0.20 -18.48 -2.82
C THR A 120 -0.04 -17.30 -3.75
N ILE A 121 -0.02 -16.09 -3.18
CA ILE A 121 0.16 -14.85 -3.93
C ILE A 121 1.54 -14.30 -3.66
N ALA A 122 2.33 -14.14 -4.73
CA ALA A 122 3.61 -13.46 -4.71
C ALA A 122 3.49 -12.11 -5.43
N SER A 123 3.87 -11.03 -4.74
CA SER A 123 3.97 -9.72 -5.39
C SER A 123 5.25 -9.66 -6.23
N PRO A 124 5.24 -9.01 -7.40
CA PRO A 124 6.46 -8.80 -8.19
C PRO A 124 7.55 -8.06 -7.40
N PRO A 125 8.84 -8.23 -7.75
CA PRO A 125 9.93 -7.50 -7.08
C PRO A 125 9.92 -5.99 -7.35
N GLY A 126 9.31 -5.55 -8.46
CA GLY A 126 9.19 -4.15 -8.85
C GLY A 126 7.80 -3.80 -9.36
N HIS A 127 7.51 -2.51 -9.46
CA HIS A 127 6.26 -2.02 -10.04
C HIS A 127 6.23 -2.22 -11.55
N LEU A 128 5.08 -2.63 -12.08
CA LEU A 128 4.87 -2.76 -13.53
C LEU A 128 4.53 -1.42 -14.19
N ALA A 129 4.11 -0.41 -13.41
CA ALA A 129 3.68 0.89 -13.92
C ALA A 129 4.84 1.80 -14.35
N PHE A 130 6.08 1.50 -13.94
CA PHE A 130 7.29 2.26 -14.29
C PHE A 130 8.54 1.38 -14.16
N ILE A 131 9.63 1.79 -14.82
CA ILE A 131 10.88 1.03 -14.89
C ILE A 131 12.11 1.81 -14.38
N ASN A 132 11.96 3.10 -14.10
CA ASN A 132 13.05 3.99 -13.66
C ASN A 132 12.52 5.10 -12.73
N ALA A 133 13.41 5.94 -12.19
CA ALA A 133 13.06 7.02 -11.25
C ALA A 133 12.14 8.07 -11.88
N GLU A 134 12.37 8.48 -13.12
CA GLU A 134 11.53 9.43 -13.84
C GLU A 134 10.10 8.89 -13.99
N GLY A 135 9.95 7.65 -14.46
CA GLY A 135 8.66 6.99 -14.57
C GLY A 135 7.95 6.83 -13.23
N MET A 136 8.69 6.60 -12.14
CA MET A 136 8.15 6.58 -10.78
C MET A 136 7.56 7.96 -10.40
N LEU A 137 8.26 9.05 -10.66
CA LEU A 137 7.78 10.40 -10.34
C LEU A 137 6.54 10.77 -11.15
N LEU A 138 6.51 10.43 -12.44
CA LEU A 138 5.31 10.59 -13.27
C LEU A 138 4.13 9.75 -12.74
N PHE A 139 4.41 8.55 -12.24
CA PHE A 139 3.39 7.72 -11.62
C PHE A 139 2.89 8.32 -10.30
N ILE A 140 3.76 8.87 -9.46
CA ILE A 140 3.40 9.61 -8.23
C ILE A 140 2.51 10.82 -8.57
N GLU A 141 2.86 11.60 -9.58
CA GLU A 141 2.04 12.72 -10.05
C GLU A 141 0.65 12.26 -10.51
N ARG A 142 0.61 11.16 -11.27
CA ARG A 142 -0.65 10.52 -11.67
C ARG A 142 -1.50 10.09 -10.46
N LEU A 143 -0.91 9.46 -9.46
CA LEU A 143 -1.62 9.06 -8.23
C LEU A 143 -2.16 10.29 -7.48
N ARG A 144 -1.39 11.38 -7.42
CA ARG A 144 -1.82 12.65 -6.82
C ARG A 144 -3.03 13.23 -7.56
N SER A 145 -2.97 13.27 -8.87
CA SER A 145 -4.08 13.73 -9.70
C SER A 145 -5.34 12.86 -9.51
N LEU A 146 -5.19 11.54 -9.57
CA LEU A 146 -6.30 10.58 -9.42
C LEU A 146 -6.93 10.58 -8.02
N SER A 147 -6.19 10.95 -6.98
CA SER A 147 -6.67 11.01 -5.59
C SER A 147 -7.32 12.35 -5.20
N GLY A 148 -7.45 13.28 -6.15
CA GLY A 148 -7.96 14.62 -5.86
C GLY A 148 -6.97 15.51 -5.11
N GLY A 149 -5.67 15.34 -5.37
CA GLY A 149 -4.60 16.17 -4.80
C GLY A 149 -4.08 15.71 -3.44
N LYS A 150 -4.44 14.50 -2.98
CA LYS A 150 -3.89 13.97 -1.72
C LYS A 150 -2.37 13.83 -1.77
N PRO A 151 -1.67 14.03 -0.64
CA PRO A 151 -0.23 13.79 -0.57
C PRO A 151 0.12 12.37 -1.00
N VAL A 152 1.17 12.25 -1.81
CA VAL A 152 1.73 10.95 -2.22
C VAL A 152 3.20 10.94 -1.86
N GLY A 153 3.59 10.01 -1.00
CA GLY A 153 4.98 9.71 -0.66
C GLY A 153 5.40 8.34 -1.17
N PHE A 154 6.63 7.97 -0.90
CA PHE A 154 7.12 6.62 -1.21
C PHE A 154 7.96 6.04 -0.07
N LYS A 155 8.02 4.71 -0.02
CA LYS A 155 8.81 3.94 0.93
C LYS A 155 9.80 3.05 0.20
N LEU A 156 11.07 3.12 0.60
CA LEU A 156 12.12 2.27 0.04
C LEU A 156 13.14 1.87 1.10
N CYS A 157 13.89 0.81 0.80
CA CYS A 157 15.17 0.51 1.44
C CYS A 157 16.27 1.22 0.64
N ILE A 158 17.09 2.02 1.31
CA ILE A 158 18.25 2.64 0.69
C ILE A 158 19.42 1.66 0.77
N GLY A 159 19.67 0.92 -0.32
CA GLY A 159 20.79 0.00 -0.45
C GLY A 159 22.07 0.70 -0.97
N ASP A 160 21.90 1.60 -1.93
CA ASP A 160 22.98 2.45 -2.49
C ASP A 160 22.57 3.92 -2.41
N LYS A 161 23.47 4.74 -1.82
CA LYS A 161 23.29 6.19 -1.71
C LYS A 161 23.20 6.86 -3.08
N LYS A 162 23.91 6.35 -4.10
CA LYS A 162 23.90 6.92 -5.45
C LYS A 162 22.52 6.80 -6.09
N GLU A 163 21.88 5.63 -5.96
CA GLU A 163 20.52 5.41 -6.46
C GLU A 163 19.51 6.34 -5.76
N PHE A 164 19.63 6.49 -4.44
CA PHE A 164 18.79 7.43 -3.70
C PHE A 164 18.99 8.89 -4.16
N HIS A 165 20.25 9.31 -4.36
CA HIS A 165 20.56 10.64 -4.88
C HIS A 165 19.96 10.85 -6.27
N GLN A 166 19.95 9.84 -7.14
CA GLN A 166 19.31 9.93 -8.45
C GLN A 166 17.80 10.21 -8.32
N ILE A 167 17.12 9.56 -7.39
CA ILE A 167 15.70 9.83 -7.14
C ILE A 167 15.48 11.26 -6.65
N CYS A 168 16.36 11.79 -5.80
CA CYS A 168 16.27 13.16 -5.26
C CYS A 168 16.62 14.23 -6.30
N TYR A 169 17.29 13.87 -7.39
CA TYR A 169 17.75 14.82 -8.41
C TYR A 169 16.62 15.21 -9.39
N TYR A 170 15.62 14.37 -9.55
CA TYR A 170 14.43 14.64 -10.34
C TYR A 170 13.35 15.38 -9.51
#